data_fe58e53c99d395ace979d33f2f9ff1ce
#
_entry.id   fe58e53c99d395ace979d33f2f9ff1ce
#
_cell.length_a   1.000
_cell.length_b   1.000
_cell.length_c   1.000
_cell.angle_alpha   90.00
_cell.angle_beta   90.00
_cell.angle_gamma   90.00
#
_symmetry.space_group_name_H-M   'P 1'
#
loop_
_entity.id
_entity.type
_entity.pdbx_description
1 polymer ?
#
loop_
_entity_poly.entity_id
_entity_poly.type
_entity_poly.pdbx_seq_one_letter_code
_entity_poly.pdbx_strand_id
1 'polypeptide(L)'
;MKLPRKIEKIYIASDHAGFRLKSFIIKEYLGKKKCNFVDLGTNSDKSVDYPKFAKTLCKNINKSSMGILICGSGIGVSISANRHKHIRASLCHNAQTAKMTRKHNDSNVICLKGRPFVKKNIFAML
;
A
#
# COMPACT_ATOMS: atom_id res chain seq x y z
N MET A 1 12.17 1.55 -1.50
CA MET A 1 11.42 2.67 -0.92
C MET A 1 12.29 3.45 0.05
N LYS A 2 12.38 4.74 -0.18
CA LYS A 2 13.14 5.62 0.68
C LYS A 2 12.16 6.27 1.65
N LEU A 3 12.20 5.87 2.91
CA LEU A 3 11.27 6.39 3.91
C LEU A 3 11.70 7.77 4.41
N PRO A 4 10.75 8.69 4.63
CA PRO A 4 11.03 9.93 5.34
C PRO A 4 11.59 9.63 6.74
N ARG A 5 12.37 10.56 7.25
CA ARG A 5 13.07 10.41 8.54
C ARG A 5 12.20 9.98 9.72
N LYS A 6 10.92 10.40 9.72
CA LYS A 6 10.01 10.18 10.85
C LYS A 6 9.14 8.93 10.71
N ILE A 7 9.33 8.15 9.66
CA ILE A 7 8.49 6.97 9.45
C ILE A 7 9.11 5.77 10.15
N GLU A 8 8.36 5.24 11.10
CA GLU A 8 8.78 4.13 11.95
C GLU A 8 8.11 2.82 11.57
N LYS A 9 6.97 2.87 10.88
CA LYS A 9 6.19 1.69 10.60
C LYS A 9 5.46 1.78 9.26
N ILE A 10 5.35 0.64 8.59
CA ILE A 10 4.56 0.49 7.38
C ILE A 10 3.41 -0.47 7.66
N TYR A 11 2.20 -0.07 7.31
CA TYR A 11 1.03 -0.94 7.32
C TYR A 11 0.74 -1.39 5.90
N ILE A 12 0.41 -2.66 5.73
CA ILE A 12 0.06 -3.21 4.42
C ILE A 12 -1.23 -4.00 4.53
N ALA A 13 -2.12 -3.81 3.58
CA ALA A 13 -3.39 -4.52 3.53
C ALA A 13 -3.84 -4.69 2.08
N SER A 14 -4.62 -5.72 1.83
CA SER A 14 -5.18 -5.99 0.52
C SER A 14 -6.52 -6.70 0.63
N ASP A 15 -7.29 -6.71 -0.47
CA ASP A 15 -8.37 -7.67 -0.64
C ASP A 15 -7.81 -8.97 -1.24
N HIS A 16 -8.73 -9.90 -1.61
CA HIS A 16 -8.33 -11.18 -2.20
C HIS A 16 -7.58 -11.01 -3.52
N ALA A 17 -7.93 -10.00 -4.32
CA ALA A 17 -7.27 -9.75 -5.59
C ALA A 17 -5.85 -9.19 -5.43
N GLY A 18 -5.56 -8.56 -4.31
CA GLY A 18 -4.23 -8.04 -3.99
C GLY A 18 -3.39 -8.97 -3.13
N PHE A 19 -3.95 -10.10 -2.69
CA PHE A 19 -3.26 -10.99 -1.75
C PHE A 19 -1.91 -11.48 -2.26
N ARG A 20 -1.83 -11.89 -3.52
CA ARG A 20 -0.57 -12.38 -4.12
C ARG A 20 0.51 -11.29 -4.14
N LEU A 21 0.13 -10.08 -4.56
CA LEU A 21 1.07 -8.96 -4.57
C LEU A 21 1.49 -8.59 -3.16
N LYS A 22 0.55 -8.57 -2.20
CA LYS A 22 0.88 -8.30 -0.81
C LYS A 22 1.90 -9.31 -0.27
N SER A 23 1.68 -10.59 -0.51
CA SER A 23 2.59 -11.65 -0.10
C SER A 23 3.98 -11.48 -0.71
N PHE A 24 4.04 -11.12 -1.99
CA PHE A 24 5.30 -10.84 -2.68
C PHE A 24 6.04 -9.66 -2.04
N ILE A 25 5.33 -8.56 -1.77
CA ILE A 25 5.93 -7.36 -1.17
C ILE A 25 6.49 -7.67 0.23
N ILE A 26 5.73 -8.39 1.03
CA ILE A 26 6.17 -8.75 2.38
C ILE A 26 7.42 -9.62 2.31
N LYS A 27 7.38 -10.67 1.50
CA LYS A 27 8.49 -11.63 1.42
C LYS A 27 9.74 -11.03 0.79
N GLU A 28 9.59 -10.34 -0.34
CA GLU A 28 10.73 -9.95 -1.17
C GLU A 28 11.21 -8.53 -0.92
N TYR A 29 10.43 -7.73 -0.21
CA TYR A 29 10.79 -6.33 0.03
C TYR A 29 10.81 -5.98 1.52
N LEU A 30 9.66 -5.94 2.18
CA LEU A 30 9.57 -5.48 3.57
C LEU A 30 10.38 -6.35 4.53
N GLY A 31 10.30 -7.67 4.37
CA GLY A 31 11.05 -8.60 5.20
C GLY A 31 12.55 -8.50 5.02
N LYS A 32 13.02 -8.21 3.80
CA LYS A 32 14.44 -8.10 3.48
C LYS A 32 15.04 -6.74 3.84
N LYS A 33 14.23 -5.68 3.87
CA LYS A 33 14.69 -4.32 4.18
C LYS A 33 14.73 -4.02 5.67
N LYS A 34 14.42 -4.99 6.51
CA LYS A 34 14.34 -4.80 7.96
C LYS A 34 13.42 -3.66 8.38
N CYS A 35 12.40 -3.38 7.57
CA CYS A 35 11.38 -2.40 7.92
C CYS A 35 10.43 -2.97 8.95
N ASN A 36 10.03 -2.16 9.93
CA ASN A 36 8.91 -2.51 10.77
C ASN A 36 7.63 -2.45 9.94
N PHE A 37 6.93 -3.56 9.84
CA PHE A 37 5.67 -3.57 9.12
C PHE A 37 4.61 -4.40 9.85
N VAL A 38 3.35 -4.10 9.57
CA VAL A 38 2.21 -4.83 10.10
C VAL A 38 1.31 -5.23 8.93
N ASP A 39 1.07 -6.52 8.79
CA ASP A 39 0.15 -7.07 7.80
C ASP A 39 -1.26 -7.07 8.39
N LEU A 40 -2.14 -6.24 7.84
CA LEU A 40 -3.52 -6.09 8.32
C LEU A 40 -4.51 -6.96 7.55
N GLY A 41 -4.05 -7.86 6.71
CA GLY A 41 -4.87 -8.81 5.94
C GLY A 41 -5.09 -8.32 4.51
N THR A 42 -5.81 -9.03 3.69
CA THR A 42 -6.36 -10.36 3.95
C THR A 42 -5.24 -11.44 3.93
N ASN A 43 -5.56 -12.62 4.44
CA ASN A 43 -4.57 -13.70 4.57
C ASN A 43 -4.83 -14.88 3.62
N SER A 44 -5.71 -14.71 2.65
CA SER A 44 -6.02 -15.73 1.65
C SER A 44 -6.57 -15.09 0.39
N ASP A 45 -6.77 -15.91 -0.65
CA ASP A 45 -7.36 -15.47 -1.91
C ASP A 45 -8.90 -15.61 -1.94
N LYS A 46 -9.50 -15.94 -0.81
CA LYS A 46 -10.96 -16.00 -0.71
C LYS A 46 -11.56 -14.62 -0.81
N SER A 47 -12.69 -14.51 -1.53
CA SER A 47 -13.36 -13.24 -1.80
C SER A 47 -13.68 -12.48 -0.50
N VAL A 48 -13.25 -11.22 -0.44
CA VAL A 48 -13.52 -10.29 0.65
C VAL A 48 -13.76 -8.90 0.10
N ASP A 49 -14.35 -8.02 0.90
CA ASP A 49 -14.64 -6.65 0.49
C ASP A 49 -13.47 -5.71 0.79
N TYR A 50 -12.96 -5.06 -0.25
CA TYR A 50 -11.80 -4.17 -0.13
C TYR A 50 -12.01 -2.98 0.83
N PRO A 51 -13.23 -2.37 0.95
CA PRO A 51 -13.38 -1.19 1.82
C PRO A 51 -13.05 -1.49 3.28
N LYS A 52 -13.32 -2.70 3.74
CA LYS A 52 -12.98 -3.13 5.10
C LYS A 52 -11.48 -3.03 5.37
N PHE A 53 -10.67 -3.48 4.42
CA PHE A 53 -9.21 -3.48 4.57
C PHE A 53 -8.63 -2.08 4.43
N ALA A 54 -9.18 -1.27 3.53
CA ALA A 54 -8.81 0.14 3.42
C ALA A 54 -9.12 0.89 4.72
N LYS A 55 -10.28 0.69 5.29
CA LYS A 55 -10.68 1.32 6.55
C LYS A 55 -9.76 0.92 7.71
N THR A 56 -9.46 -0.37 7.83
CA THR A 56 -8.58 -0.87 8.89
C THR A 56 -7.20 -0.26 8.79
N LEU A 57 -6.63 -0.23 7.59
CA LEU A 57 -5.32 0.38 7.38
C LEU A 57 -5.34 1.87 7.73
N CYS A 58 -6.32 2.60 7.21
CA CYS A 58 -6.41 4.06 7.40
C CYS A 58 -6.53 4.44 8.88
N LYS A 59 -7.20 3.64 9.68
CA LYS A 59 -7.31 3.88 11.13
C LYS A 59 -5.96 3.82 11.83
N ASN A 60 -5.01 3.08 11.29
CA ASN A 60 -3.69 2.90 11.90
C ASN A 60 -2.68 3.94 11.43
N ILE A 61 -2.94 4.64 10.33
CA ILE A 61 -2.00 5.61 9.77
C ILE A 61 -1.96 6.88 10.63
N ASN A 62 -0.75 7.27 11.00
CA ASN A 62 -0.48 8.50 11.73
C ASN A 62 0.77 9.18 11.13
N LYS A 63 1.31 10.19 11.82
CA LYS A 63 2.47 10.93 11.33
C LYS A 63 3.76 10.10 11.24
N SER A 64 3.81 8.98 11.94
CA SER A 64 4.99 8.10 11.98
C SER A 64 4.85 6.85 11.13
N SER A 65 3.78 6.73 10.36
CA SER A 65 3.53 5.54 9.56
C SER A 65 3.08 5.88 8.14
N MET A 66 3.28 4.91 7.25
CA MET A 66 2.80 4.97 5.87
C MET A 66 2.09 3.66 5.55
N GLY A 67 1.31 3.66 4.48
CA GLY A 67 0.51 2.50 4.11
C GLY A 67 0.69 2.05 2.68
N ILE A 68 0.47 0.75 2.49
CA ILE A 68 0.40 0.11 1.17
C ILE A 68 -0.95 -0.61 1.10
N LEU A 69 -1.78 -0.21 0.15
CA LEU A 69 -3.08 -0.82 -0.10
C LEU A 69 -3.13 -1.44 -1.49
N ILE A 70 -3.69 -2.63 -1.60
CA ILE A 70 -3.72 -3.36 -2.86
C ILE A 70 -5.12 -3.94 -3.07
N CYS A 71 -5.67 -3.74 -4.26
CA CYS A 71 -6.84 -4.50 -4.73
C CYS A 71 -6.61 -4.86 -6.20
N GLY A 72 -7.58 -5.42 -6.85
CA GLY A 72 -7.43 -5.84 -8.25
C GLY A 72 -6.90 -4.73 -9.16
N SER A 73 -7.54 -3.56 -9.12
CA SER A 73 -7.15 -2.38 -9.92
C SER A 73 -6.36 -1.34 -9.15
N GLY A 74 -6.42 -1.37 -7.81
CA GLY A 74 -5.90 -0.31 -6.96
C GLY A 74 -6.84 0.88 -6.83
N ILE A 75 -7.86 0.97 -7.70
CA ILE A 75 -8.78 2.12 -7.76
C ILE A 75 -9.70 2.15 -6.55
N GLY A 76 -10.38 1.03 -6.27
CA GLY A 76 -11.34 0.96 -5.17
C GLY A 76 -10.71 1.28 -3.82
N VAL A 77 -9.55 0.71 -3.52
CA VAL A 77 -8.86 1.00 -2.25
C VAL A 77 -8.41 2.45 -2.17
N SER A 78 -8.03 3.07 -3.28
CA SER A 78 -7.63 4.49 -3.27
C SER A 78 -8.82 5.40 -2.97
N ILE A 79 -9.98 5.10 -3.53
CA ILE A 79 -11.20 5.86 -3.27
C ILE A 79 -11.62 5.71 -1.80
N SER A 80 -11.65 4.48 -1.30
CA SER A 80 -11.98 4.21 0.10
C SER A 80 -11.02 4.90 1.07
N ALA A 81 -9.73 4.82 0.79
CA ALA A 81 -8.71 5.42 1.66
C ALA A 81 -8.85 6.95 1.72
N ASN A 82 -9.06 7.59 0.58
CA ASN A 82 -9.15 9.06 0.51
C ASN A 82 -10.42 9.66 1.13
N ARG A 83 -11.36 8.82 1.55
CA ARG A 83 -12.50 9.28 2.34
C ARG A 83 -12.12 9.65 3.78
N HIS A 84 -10.94 9.26 4.22
CA HIS A 84 -10.42 9.60 5.55
C HIS A 84 -9.59 10.88 5.48
N LYS A 85 -9.90 11.83 6.37
CA LYS A 85 -9.30 13.18 6.35
C LYS A 85 -7.78 13.22 6.35
N HIS A 86 -7.16 12.33 7.13
CA HIS A 86 -5.71 12.31 7.33
C HIS A 86 -4.98 11.49 6.26
N ILE A 87 -5.70 10.92 5.31
CA ILE A 87 -5.13 10.04 4.30
C ILE A 87 -4.97 10.78 2.98
N ARG A 88 -3.79 10.63 2.40
CA ARG A 88 -3.45 11.09 1.06
C ARG A 88 -2.97 9.86 0.28
N ALA A 89 -3.92 9.13 -0.27
CA ALA A 89 -3.66 7.89 -0.98
C ALA A 89 -3.54 8.15 -2.48
N SER A 90 -2.54 7.52 -3.09
CA SER A 90 -2.27 7.69 -4.52
C SER A 90 -2.18 6.34 -5.21
N LEU A 91 -2.94 6.19 -6.29
CA LEU A 91 -2.84 5.02 -7.16
C LEU A 91 -1.64 5.22 -8.08
N CYS A 92 -0.65 4.34 -7.97
CA CYS A 92 0.58 4.44 -8.72
C CYS A 92 0.80 3.20 -9.57
N HIS A 93 1.23 3.41 -10.82
CA HIS A 93 1.49 2.34 -11.78
C HIS A 93 2.96 2.26 -12.20
N ASN A 94 3.78 3.24 -11.82
CA ASN A 94 5.19 3.26 -12.18
C ASN A 94 5.99 4.09 -11.16
N ALA A 95 7.31 3.98 -11.26
CA ALA A 95 8.23 4.65 -10.34
C ALA A 95 8.10 6.17 -10.40
N GLN A 96 7.89 6.73 -11.57
CA GLN A 96 7.75 8.18 -11.74
C GLN A 96 6.55 8.71 -10.97
N THR A 97 5.39 8.08 -11.12
CA THR A 97 4.17 8.47 -10.40
C THR A 97 4.36 8.34 -8.89
N ALA A 98 4.97 7.26 -8.44
CA ALA A 98 5.22 7.04 -7.01
C ALA A 98 6.12 8.12 -6.43
N LYS A 99 7.18 8.49 -7.16
CA LYS A 99 8.08 9.57 -6.74
C LYS A 99 7.40 10.92 -6.71
N MET A 100 6.63 11.24 -7.74
CA MET A 100 5.95 12.53 -7.87
C MET A 100 4.88 12.74 -6.80
N THR A 101 4.13 11.69 -6.47
CA THR A 101 3.10 11.80 -5.45
C THR A 101 3.69 12.06 -4.06
N ARG A 102 4.87 11.53 -3.76
CA ARG A 102 5.58 11.89 -2.53
C ARG A 102 6.08 13.32 -2.57
N LYS A 103 6.72 13.69 -3.66
CA LYS A 103 7.36 15.01 -3.82
C LYS A 103 6.35 16.16 -3.85
N HIS A 104 5.24 16.00 -4.55
CA HIS A 104 4.27 17.08 -4.79
C HIS A 104 3.01 16.98 -3.95
N ASN A 105 2.62 15.80 -3.51
CA ASN A 105 1.34 15.59 -2.84
C ASN A 105 1.47 15.09 -1.40
N ASP A 106 2.67 14.80 -0.95
CA ASP A 106 2.94 14.27 0.39
C ASP A 106 2.04 13.07 0.71
N SER A 107 1.92 12.14 -0.24
CA SER A 107 1.08 10.95 -0.06
C SER A 107 1.62 10.07 1.05
N ASN A 108 0.73 9.57 1.89
CA ASN A 108 1.10 8.66 2.98
C ASN A 108 0.61 7.22 2.76
N VAL A 109 -0.14 6.99 1.71
CA VAL A 109 -0.60 5.65 1.31
C VAL A 109 -0.40 5.49 -0.19
N ILE A 110 0.29 4.42 -0.60
CA ILE A 110 0.36 4.03 -2.01
C ILE A 110 -0.65 2.92 -2.26
N CYS A 111 -1.39 3.04 -3.36
CA CYS A 111 -2.35 2.04 -3.79
C CYS A 111 -1.84 1.37 -5.05
N LEU A 112 -1.87 0.05 -5.07
CA LEU A 112 -1.27 -0.75 -6.13
C LEU A 112 -2.28 -1.69 -6.76
N LYS A 113 -2.05 -1.95 -8.05
CA LYS A 113 -2.82 -2.91 -8.84
C LYS A 113 -2.23 -4.31 -8.65
N GLY A 114 -3.04 -5.23 -8.14
CA GLY A 114 -2.62 -6.60 -7.89
C GLY A 114 -2.85 -7.56 -9.04
N ARG A 115 -3.71 -7.21 -10.00
CA ARG A 115 -4.08 -8.08 -11.13
C ARG A 115 -4.05 -7.35 -12.46
N PRO A 116 -3.00 -7.50 -13.26
CA PRO A 116 -1.72 -8.16 -12.98
C PRO A 116 -0.69 -7.20 -12.39
N PHE A 117 0.42 -7.74 -11.93
CA PHE A 117 1.55 -6.91 -11.53
C PHE A 117 2.86 -7.45 -12.12
N VAL A 118 3.83 -6.55 -12.31
CA VAL A 118 5.17 -6.88 -12.79
C VAL A 118 6.14 -6.61 -11.64
N LYS A 119 6.85 -7.64 -11.21
CA LYS A 119 7.73 -7.58 -10.02
C LYS A 119 8.74 -6.44 -10.07
N LYS A 120 9.41 -6.27 -11.22
CA LYS A 120 10.38 -5.20 -11.42
C LYS A 120 9.76 -3.81 -11.21
N ASN A 121 8.56 -3.61 -11.73
CA ASN A 121 7.83 -2.36 -11.60
C ASN A 121 7.45 -2.07 -10.14
N ILE A 122 7.06 -3.10 -9.41
CA ILE A 122 6.72 -2.98 -7.98
C ILE A 122 7.93 -2.53 -7.18
N PHE A 123 9.08 -3.16 -7.38
CA PHE A 123 10.31 -2.75 -6.70
C PHE A 123 10.69 -1.30 -7.00
N ALA A 124 10.51 -0.86 -8.25
CA ALA A 124 10.83 0.50 -8.65
C ALA A 124 9.94 1.54 -7.95
N MET A 125 8.68 1.19 -7.65
CA MET A 125 7.75 2.08 -6.96
C MET A 125 8.01 2.17 -5.45
N LEU A 126 8.50 1.10 -4.87
CA LEU A 126 8.77 1.03 -3.43
C LEU A 126 10.21 1.46 -3.14
#